data_35f36d199d92a19495356605c081b04d
#
_entry.id   35f36d199d92a19495356605c081b04d
#
_cell.length_a   1.000
_cell.length_b   1.000
_cell.length_c   1.000
_cell.angle_alpha   90.00
_cell.angle_beta   90.00
_cell.angle_gamma   90.00
#
_symmetry.space_group_name_H-M   'P 1'
#
loop_
_entity.id
_entity.type
_entity.pdbx_description
1 polymer ?
#
loop_
_entity_poly.entity_id
_entity_poly.type
_entity_poly.pdbx_seq_one_letter_code
_entity_poly.pdbx_strand_id
1 'polypeptide(L)'
;MRVSVLLSGLLVGLMACTSGLENLPTKTSKSDLVFDSLAQTWDEGVPLGNATIGALVWKKGDALRLSLDRIDLWDLRPSDSLSGANFRFAWVKEHIRTKDYLPVQKKLDHPYDMEPAPAKIPGAALEFSLKELGNPSSVRLYLNDALCEVKWPEGTRLQTFVHASEPVGWFVFDQLDEKSYSGYHRSDIRRYFVG
;
A
#
# COMPACT_ATOMS: atom_id res chain seq x y z
N MET A 1 -67.89 -9.66 30.61
CA MET A 1 -67.00 -10.17 29.50
C MET A 1 -65.69 -9.36 29.53
N ARG A 2 -64.67 -9.93 30.07
CA ARG A 2 -63.32 -9.33 30.05
C ARG A 2 -62.49 -10.07 28.98
N VAL A 3 -62.06 -9.34 27.96
CA VAL A 3 -61.18 -9.85 26.92
C VAL A 3 -59.75 -9.52 27.35
N SER A 4 -58.98 -10.53 27.71
CA SER A 4 -57.54 -10.41 27.96
C SER A 4 -56.82 -10.57 26.66
N VAL A 5 -56.12 -9.53 26.21
CA VAL A 5 -55.23 -9.56 25.07
C VAL A 5 -53.85 -9.94 25.59
N LEU A 6 -53.40 -11.15 25.26
CA LEU A 6 -52.03 -11.59 25.47
C LEU A 6 -51.12 -10.99 24.38
N LEU A 7 -50.28 -10.06 24.78
CA LEU A 7 -49.25 -9.46 23.91
C LEU A 7 -47.97 -10.37 23.99
N SER A 8 -47.84 -11.28 23.00
CA SER A 8 -46.63 -12.07 22.85
C SER A 8 -45.53 -11.20 22.26
N GLY A 9 -44.67 -10.70 23.10
CA GLY A 9 -43.45 -10.00 22.69
C GLY A 9 -42.48 -10.94 22.03
N LEU A 10 -42.31 -10.83 20.73
CA LEU A 10 -41.24 -11.48 19.97
C LEU A 10 -39.90 -10.73 20.25
N LEU A 11 -39.13 -11.27 21.17
CA LEU A 11 -37.77 -10.77 21.45
C LEU A 11 -36.84 -11.25 20.31
N VAL A 12 -36.70 -10.41 19.27
CA VAL A 12 -35.68 -10.62 18.24
C VAL A 12 -34.35 -10.28 18.88
N GLY A 13 -33.61 -11.29 19.32
CA GLY A 13 -32.26 -11.15 19.75
C GLY A 13 -31.37 -10.74 18.58
N LEU A 14 -31.00 -9.46 18.51
CA LEU A 14 -29.88 -9.01 17.70
C LEU A 14 -28.61 -9.63 18.30
N MET A 15 -28.24 -10.82 17.82
CA MET A 15 -26.88 -11.32 17.95
C MET A 15 -26.01 -10.38 17.10
N ALA A 16 -25.48 -9.35 17.73
CA ALA A 16 -24.32 -8.64 17.21
C ALA A 16 -23.18 -9.66 17.14
N CYS A 17 -22.93 -10.22 15.96
CA CYS A 17 -21.68 -10.90 15.67
C CYS A 17 -20.54 -9.90 15.83
N THR A 18 -20.06 -9.73 17.05
CA THR A 18 -18.72 -9.23 17.31
C THR A 18 -17.74 -10.37 16.98
N SER A 19 -17.68 -10.79 15.72
CA SER A 19 -16.52 -11.51 15.24
C SER A 19 -15.37 -10.50 15.31
N GLY A 20 -14.63 -10.56 16.42
CA GLY A 20 -13.29 -9.99 16.44
C GLY A 20 -12.61 -10.50 15.18
N LEU A 21 -12.10 -9.60 14.34
CA LEU A 21 -11.16 -10.01 13.31
C LEU A 21 -9.97 -10.56 14.07
N GLU A 22 -10.01 -11.87 14.33
CA GLU A 22 -8.85 -12.59 14.81
C GLU A 22 -7.72 -12.30 13.85
N ASN A 23 -6.52 -12.20 14.39
CA ASN A 23 -5.30 -12.03 13.61
C ASN A 23 -5.35 -12.94 12.40
N LEU A 24 -5.06 -12.40 11.22
CA LEU A 24 -4.96 -13.20 10.02
C LEU A 24 -3.93 -14.30 10.29
N PRO A 25 -4.32 -15.59 10.18
CA PRO A 25 -3.41 -16.70 10.44
C PRO A 25 -2.30 -16.65 9.39
N THR A 26 -1.06 -16.50 9.84
CA THR A 26 0.10 -16.46 8.97
C THR A 26 0.90 -17.74 9.15
N LYS A 27 1.18 -18.43 8.06
CA LYS A 27 2.08 -19.58 8.05
C LYS A 27 3.47 -19.15 7.61
N THR A 28 4.42 -19.20 8.52
CA THR A 28 5.82 -18.88 8.20
C THR A 28 6.39 -19.84 7.16
N SER A 29 7.17 -19.29 6.23
CA SER A 29 7.92 -20.00 5.21
C SER A 29 9.39 -19.62 5.29
N LYS A 30 10.27 -20.52 4.81
CA LYS A 30 11.70 -20.20 4.63
C LYS A 30 11.95 -19.14 3.57
N SER A 31 10.95 -18.90 2.72
CA SER A 31 11.03 -17.90 1.64
C SER A 31 10.52 -16.52 2.06
N ASP A 32 9.96 -16.39 3.28
CA ASP A 32 9.51 -15.09 3.77
C ASP A 32 10.67 -14.10 3.84
N LEU A 33 10.38 -12.83 3.49
CA LEU A 33 11.34 -11.75 3.66
C LEU A 33 11.18 -11.17 5.07
N VAL A 34 12.30 -11.03 5.78
CA VAL A 34 12.32 -10.53 7.16
C VAL A 34 13.34 -9.41 7.26
N PHE A 35 12.91 -8.28 7.83
CA PHE A 35 13.73 -7.09 8.03
C PHE A 35 13.63 -6.64 9.49
N ASP A 36 14.71 -6.11 10.04
CA ASP A 36 14.78 -5.61 11.42
C ASP A 36 14.20 -4.19 11.57
N SER A 37 13.89 -3.52 10.47
CA SER A 37 13.35 -2.17 10.45
C SER A 37 12.56 -1.91 9.15
N LEU A 38 11.82 -0.81 9.12
CA LEU A 38 11.25 -0.27 7.88
C LEU A 38 12.36 0.26 6.97
N ALA A 39 12.22 0.01 5.67
CA ALA A 39 13.06 0.62 4.64
C ALA A 39 13.02 2.16 4.77
N GLN A 40 14.16 2.82 4.60
CA GLN A 40 14.30 4.27 4.74
C GLN A 40 14.07 5.01 3.41
N THR A 41 14.12 4.29 2.30
CA THR A 41 13.91 4.79 0.95
C THR A 41 12.81 3.99 0.26
N TRP A 42 12.13 4.59 -0.70
CA TRP A 42 10.98 3.96 -1.35
C TRP A 42 11.34 2.72 -2.18
N ASP A 43 12.54 2.71 -2.76
CA ASP A 43 13.06 1.63 -3.61
C ASP A 43 13.41 0.36 -2.83
N GLU A 44 13.55 0.46 -1.50
CA GLU A 44 13.74 -0.67 -0.59
C GLU A 44 12.43 -1.12 0.08
N GLY A 45 11.33 -0.44 -0.19
CA GLY A 45 10.03 -0.71 0.45
C GLY A 45 9.46 -2.09 0.12
N VAL A 46 8.62 -2.61 1.02
CA VAL A 46 7.94 -3.90 0.83
C VAL A 46 6.76 -3.73 -0.12
N PRO A 47 6.77 -4.37 -1.31
CA PRO A 47 5.71 -4.22 -2.29
C PRO A 47 4.54 -5.17 -2.01
N LEU A 48 3.33 -4.66 -2.20
CA LEU A 48 2.07 -5.40 -2.20
C LEU A 48 1.26 -5.01 -3.43
N GLY A 49 0.55 -5.92 -4.04
CA GLY A 49 -0.28 -5.58 -5.21
C GLY A 49 -0.93 -6.76 -5.91
N ASN A 50 -1.91 -6.44 -6.77
CA ASN A 50 -2.68 -7.40 -7.56
C ASN A 50 -2.75 -7.03 -9.05
N ALA A 51 -1.80 -6.28 -9.58
CA ALA A 51 -1.78 -5.70 -10.92
C ALA A 51 -2.77 -4.56 -11.18
N THR A 52 -3.82 -4.38 -10.38
CA THR A 52 -4.76 -3.25 -10.50
C THR A 52 -4.36 -2.10 -9.57
N ILE A 53 -4.11 -2.43 -8.31
CA ILE A 53 -3.59 -1.50 -7.31
C ILE A 53 -2.33 -2.06 -6.67
N GLY A 54 -1.53 -1.17 -6.13
CA GLY A 54 -0.32 -1.50 -5.38
C GLY A 54 -0.16 -0.64 -4.14
N ALA A 55 0.59 -1.16 -3.19
CA ALA A 55 1.04 -0.44 -2.02
C ALA A 55 2.52 -0.74 -1.78
N LEU A 56 3.25 0.26 -1.34
CA LEU A 56 4.65 0.12 -0.96
C LEU A 56 4.79 0.54 0.50
N VAL A 57 5.24 -0.38 1.35
CA VAL A 57 5.36 -0.16 2.79
C VAL A 57 6.79 0.23 3.12
N TRP A 58 6.98 1.44 3.64
CA TRP A 58 8.30 2.00 3.96
C TRP A 58 8.20 3.14 4.98
N LYS A 59 9.33 3.72 5.39
CA LYS A 59 9.40 4.85 6.30
C LYS A 59 9.72 6.14 5.53
N LYS A 60 8.85 7.15 5.65
CA LYS A 60 9.12 8.49 5.13
C LYS A 60 9.19 9.48 6.27
N GLY A 61 10.40 9.97 6.58
CA GLY A 61 10.60 10.82 7.75
C GLY A 61 10.16 10.13 9.04
N ASP A 62 9.20 10.73 9.76
CA ASP A 62 8.65 10.18 11.00
C ASP A 62 7.32 9.44 10.79
N ALA A 63 7.07 8.93 9.60
CA ALA A 63 5.86 8.19 9.29
C ALA A 63 6.14 6.80 8.70
N LEU A 64 5.38 5.79 9.16
CA LEU A 64 5.17 4.58 8.40
C LEU A 64 4.22 4.94 7.25
N ARG A 65 4.66 4.71 6.03
CA ARG A 65 3.95 5.10 4.82
C ARG A 65 3.57 3.88 3.99
N LEU A 66 2.34 3.83 3.57
CA LEU A 66 1.86 3.01 2.46
C LEU A 66 1.70 3.94 1.26
N SER A 67 2.65 3.92 0.34
CA SER A 67 2.50 4.62 -0.94
C SER A 67 1.60 3.82 -1.84
N LEU A 68 0.49 4.40 -2.27
CA LEU A 68 -0.54 3.72 -3.04
C LEU A 68 -0.41 4.07 -4.52
N ASP A 69 -0.64 3.07 -5.36
CA ASP A 69 -0.63 3.23 -6.80
C ASP A 69 -1.80 2.48 -7.43
N ARG A 70 -2.15 2.90 -8.65
CA ARG A 70 -3.16 2.26 -9.48
C ARG A 70 -2.69 2.23 -10.93
N ILE A 71 -2.92 1.12 -11.61
CA ILE A 71 -2.36 0.86 -12.95
C ILE A 71 -2.75 1.91 -14.00
N ASP A 72 -3.92 2.51 -13.88
CA ASP A 72 -4.48 3.47 -14.84
C ASP A 72 -4.13 4.95 -14.54
N LEU A 73 -3.34 5.23 -13.50
CA LEU A 73 -2.87 6.58 -13.18
C LEU A 73 -1.71 6.98 -14.07
N TRP A 74 -2.03 7.51 -15.25
CA TRP A 74 -1.07 7.99 -16.24
C TRP A 74 -1.39 9.40 -16.69
N ASP A 75 -0.34 10.23 -16.81
CA ASP A 75 -0.40 11.45 -17.61
C ASP A 75 -0.29 11.04 -19.08
N LEU A 76 -1.33 11.30 -19.83
CA LEU A 76 -1.39 10.93 -21.26
C LEU A 76 -1.20 12.16 -22.17
N ARG A 77 -0.76 13.30 -21.61
CA ARG A 77 -0.50 14.48 -22.43
C ARG A 77 0.60 14.18 -23.44
N PRO A 78 0.38 14.45 -24.73
CA PRO A 78 1.43 14.28 -25.73
C PRO A 78 2.58 15.24 -25.49
N SER A 79 3.79 14.83 -25.78
CA SER A 79 4.97 15.66 -25.85
C SER A 79 5.54 15.61 -27.25
N ASP A 80 5.71 16.78 -27.87
CA ASP A 80 6.29 16.87 -29.22
C ASP A 80 7.77 16.45 -29.23
N SER A 81 8.45 16.59 -28.10
CA SER A 81 9.83 16.15 -27.91
C SER A 81 10.00 14.62 -28.00
N LEU A 82 8.92 13.87 -27.72
CA LEU A 82 8.91 12.40 -27.79
C LEU A 82 8.52 11.89 -29.20
N SER A 83 8.79 12.63 -30.23
CA SER A 83 8.45 12.31 -31.62
C SER A 83 9.64 12.41 -32.58
N GLY A 84 9.46 11.95 -33.81
CA GLY A 84 10.43 12.11 -34.88
C GLY A 84 11.34 10.92 -35.14
N ALA A 85 12.29 11.10 -36.07
CA ALA A 85 13.14 10.03 -36.57
C ALA A 85 14.06 9.41 -35.49
N ASN A 86 14.45 10.23 -34.49
CA ASN A 86 15.34 9.79 -33.41
C ASN A 86 14.64 8.92 -32.34
N PHE A 87 13.32 8.67 -32.46
CA PHE A 87 12.59 7.69 -31.67
C PHE A 87 12.47 6.31 -32.35
N ARG A 88 13.15 6.13 -33.50
CA ARG A 88 13.18 4.81 -34.16
C ARG A 88 14.21 3.92 -33.46
N PHE A 89 13.83 2.68 -33.25
CA PHE A 89 14.73 1.67 -32.66
C PHE A 89 16.08 1.56 -33.38
N ALA A 90 16.08 1.73 -34.72
CA ALA A 90 17.30 1.70 -35.51
C ALA A 90 18.30 2.79 -35.08
N TRP A 91 17.83 4.00 -34.74
CA TRP A 91 18.66 5.09 -34.25
C TRP A 91 19.27 4.74 -32.88
N VAL A 92 18.45 4.26 -31.94
CA VAL A 92 18.92 3.81 -30.62
C VAL A 92 19.95 2.69 -30.76
N LYS A 93 19.66 1.67 -31.59
CA LYS A 93 20.54 0.53 -31.83
C LYS A 93 21.92 0.97 -32.35
N GLU A 94 21.99 1.97 -33.26
CA GLU A 94 23.24 2.47 -33.78
C GLU A 94 24.09 3.14 -32.70
N HIS A 95 23.49 3.97 -31.86
CA HIS A 95 24.21 4.60 -30.74
C HIS A 95 24.68 3.56 -29.72
N ILE A 96 23.91 2.52 -29.44
CA ILE A 96 24.35 1.40 -28.58
C ILE A 96 25.54 0.68 -29.20
N ARG A 97 25.49 0.40 -30.51
CA ARG A 97 26.56 -0.29 -31.24
C ARG A 97 27.89 0.49 -31.22
N THR A 98 27.82 1.80 -31.31
CA THR A 98 28.98 2.70 -31.26
C THR A 98 29.39 3.09 -29.82
N LYS A 99 28.65 2.61 -28.81
CA LYS A 99 28.84 2.95 -27.37
C LYS A 99 28.70 4.44 -27.06
N ASP A 100 27.98 5.17 -27.89
CA ASP A 100 27.64 6.59 -27.69
C ASP A 100 26.24 6.74 -27.10
N TYR A 101 26.11 6.52 -25.81
CA TYR A 101 24.81 6.50 -25.10
C TYR A 101 24.23 7.89 -24.80
N LEU A 102 25.06 8.92 -24.75
CA LEU A 102 24.66 10.24 -24.29
C LEU A 102 23.54 10.87 -25.14
N PRO A 103 23.56 10.79 -26.50
CA PRO A 103 22.45 11.32 -27.29
C PRO A 103 21.14 10.58 -27.03
N VAL A 104 21.18 9.28 -26.80
CA VAL A 104 20.01 8.47 -26.47
C VAL A 104 19.43 8.90 -25.12
N GLN A 105 20.27 9.00 -24.10
CA GLN A 105 19.87 9.43 -22.78
C GLN A 105 19.27 10.83 -22.80
N LYS A 106 19.94 11.80 -23.37
CA LYS A 106 19.42 13.17 -23.51
C LYS A 106 18.07 13.22 -24.22
N LYS A 107 17.87 12.41 -25.25
CA LYS A 107 16.64 12.40 -26.03
C LYS A 107 15.48 11.75 -25.28
N LEU A 108 15.74 10.74 -24.48
CA LEU A 108 14.70 9.99 -23.76
C LEU A 108 14.41 10.57 -22.37
N ASP A 109 15.41 11.10 -21.66
CA ASP A 109 15.25 11.58 -20.28
C ASP A 109 14.80 13.07 -20.25
N HIS A 110 15.36 13.91 -21.12
CA HIS A 110 15.12 15.36 -21.11
C HIS A 110 13.64 15.78 -21.13
N PRO A 111 12.73 15.17 -21.91
CA PRO A 111 11.32 15.54 -21.88
C PRO A 111 10.68 15.35 -20.52
N TYR A 112 11.09 14.32 -19.77
CA TYR A 112 10.56 14.06 -18.43
C TYR A 112 11.06 15.05 -17.37
N ASP A 113 12.21 15.66 -17.60
CA ASP A 113 12.79 16.64 -16.70
C ASP A 113 12.25 18.06 -16.95
N MET A 114 11.88 18.38 -18.18
CA MET A 114 11.67 19.77 -18.61
C MET A 114 10.24 20.09 -19.03
N GLU A 115 9.43 19.13 -19.39
CA GLU A 115 8.07 19.33 -19.92
C GLU A 115 7.10 18.22 -19.50
N PRO A 116 5.78 18.51 -19.52
CA PRO A 116 4.79 17.47 -19.37
C PRO A 116 4.94 16.39 -20.46
N ALA A 117 5.11 15.17 -20.04
CA ALA A 117 5.26 14.01 -20.92
C ALA A 117 4.43 12.84 -20.37
N PRO A 118 4.07 11.86 -21.21
CA PRO A 118 3.39 10.66 -20.74
C PRO A 118 4.19 9.99 -19.62
N ALA A 119 3.66 10.02 -18.41
CA ALA A 119 4.33 9.51 -17.24
C ALA A 119 3.35 8.92 -16.24
N LYS A 120 3.85 8.04 -15.38
CA LYS A 120 3.08 7.48 -14.27
C LYS A 120 2.81 8.58 -13.24
N ILE A 121 1.54 8.74 -12.86
CA ILE A 121 1.13 9.69 -11.83
C ILE A 121 1.14 8.94 -10.49
N PRO A 122 1.82 9.46 -9.45
CA PRO A 122 1.71 8.90 -8.11
C PRO A 122 0.25 8.95 -7.63
N GLY A 123 -0.20 7.86 -6.99
CA GLY A 123 -1.52 7.81 -6.39
C GLY A 123 -1.60 8.58 -5.08
N ALA A 124 -2.11 7.94 -4.05
CA ALA A 124 -2.24 8.49 -2.70
C ALA A 124 -1.17 7.91 -1.76
N ALA A 125 -1.22 8.31 -0.49
CA ALA A 125 -0.50 7.65 0.58
C ALA A 125 -1.33 7.62 1.85
N LEU A 126 -1.17 6.52 2.62
CA LEU A 126 -1.57 6.43 4.01
C LEU A 126 -0.32 6.59 4.86
N GLU A 127 -0.38 7.45 5.87
CA GLU A 127 0.74 7.68 6.78
C GLU A 127 0.29 7.53 8.22
N PHE A 128 1.10 6.82 9.00
CA PHE A 128 0.90 6.60 10.43
C PHE A 128 2.10 7.19 11.18
N SER A 129 1.85 8.03 12.17
CA SER A 129 2.88 8.74 12.93
C SER A 129 3.74 7.78 13.74
N LEU A 130 5.02 7.69 13.44
CA LEU A 130 6.00 6.94 14.22
C LEU A 130 6.43 7.69 15.50
N LYS A 131 6.11 8.98 15.61
CA LYS A 131 6.30 9.71 16.87
C LYS A 131 5.37 9.19 17.95
N GLU A 132 4.18 8.73 17.56
CA GLU A 132 3.18 8.17 18.47
C GLU A 132 3.34 6.66 18.62
N LEU A 133 3.61 5.94 17.51
CA LEU A 133 3.74 4.49 17.51
C LEU A 133 5.11 3.98 17.93
N GLY A 134 6.15 4.82 17.94
CA GLY A 134 7.53 4.35 18.07
C GLY A 134 8.08 3.71 16.78
N ASN A 135 9.34 3.26 16.85
CA ASN A 135 9.95 2.54 15.74
C ASN A 135 9.58 1.06 15.79
N PRO A 136 9.20 0.46 14.64
CA PRO A 136 8.98 -0.98 14.57
C PRO A 136 10.24 -1.79 14.89
N SER A 137 10.05 -2.97 15.44
CA SER A 137 11.12 -3.93 15.75
C SER A 137 11.33 -4.98 14.66
N SER A 138 10.34 -5.18 13.78
CA SER A 138 10.49 -6.07 12.64
C SER A 138 9.44 -5.81 11.57
N VAL A 139 9.80 -6.12 10.32
CA VAL A 139 8.90 -6.15 9.16
C VAL A 139 9.03 -7.51 8.49
N ARG A 140 7.92 -8.16 8.20
CA ARG A 140 7.91 -9.46 7.51
C ARG A 140 6.92 -9.43 6.36
N LEU A 141 7.35 -9.92 5.20
CA LEU A 141 6.48 -10.25 4.08
C LEU A 141 6.30 -11.78 4.03
N TYR A 142 5.09 -12.23 4.34
CA TYR A 142 4.67 -13.63 4.18
C TYR A 142 4.35 -13.87 2.70
N LEU A 143 5.28 -14.49 1.98
CA LEU A 143 5.15 -14.64 0.52
C LEU A 143 3.97 -15.52 0.11
N ASN A 144 3.65 -16.55 0.91
CA ASN A 144 2.52 -17.43 0.59
C ASN A 144 1.16 -16.75 0.71
N ASP A 145 1.07 -15.74 1.60
CA ASP A 145 -0.19 -15.06 1.93
C ASP A 145 -0.25 -13.65 1.32
N ALA A 146 0.84 -13.20 0.68
CA ALA A 146 1.02 -11.83 0.18
C ALA A 146 0.69 -10.77 1.27
N LEU A 147 1.06 -11.05 2.52
CA LEU A 147 0.76 -10.25 3.70
C LEU A 147 2.04 -9.62 4.25
N CYS A 148 2.04 -8.31 4.42
CA CYS A 148 3.08 -7.60 5.16
C CYS A 148 2.64 -7.41 6.62
N GLU A 149 3.53 -7.75 7.55
CA GLU A 149 3.36 -7.56 8.99
C GLU A 149 4.48 -6.66 9.52
N VAL A 150 4.08 -5.62 10.24
CA VAL A 150 5.00 -4.71 10.96
C VAL A 150 4.71 -4.86 12.44
N LYS A 151 5.75 -5.12 13.26
CA LYS A 151 5.65 -5.31 14.70
C LYS A 151 6.42 -4.25 15.47
N TRP A 152 5.87 -3.87 16.62
CA TRP A 152 6.51 -3.01 17.61
C TRP A 152 6.90 -3.77 18.86
N PRO A 153 7.91 -3.29 19.61
CA PRO A 153 8.40 -3.98 20.80
C PRO A 153 7.33 -4.21 21.88
N GLU A 154 6.39 -3.29 22.03
CA GLU A 154 5.31 -3.30 23.02
C GLU A 154 4.14 -4.22 22.63
N GLY A 155 4.22 -4.89 21.50
CA GLY A 155 3.23 -5.85 21.05
C GLY A 155 2.26 -5.34 20.00
N THR A 156 2.21 -4.03 19.73
CA THR A 156 1.44 -3.48 18.61
C THR A 156 1.87 -4.13 17.30
N ARG A 157 0.90 -4.42 16.44
CA ARG A 157 1.11 -5.07 15.16
C ARG A 157 0.22 -4.44 14.10
N LEU A 158 0.79 -4.16 12.94
CA LEU A 158 0.08 -3.83 11.71
C LEU A 158 0.16 -5.00 10.74
N GLN A 159 -0.97 -5.45 10.23
CA GLN A 159 -1.06 -6.37 9.10
C GLN A 159 -1.68 -5.66 7.92
N THR A 160 -1.08 -5.76 6.74
CA THR A 160 -1.56 -5.13 5.51
C THR A 160 -1.36 -6.03 4.31
N PHE A 161 -2.34 -6.05 3.42
CA PHE A 161 -2.32 -6.82 2.18
C PHE A 161 -3.21 -6.15 1.12
N VAL A 162 -3.01 -6.50 -0.13
CA VAL A 162 -3.90 -6.16 -1.25
C VAL A 162 -4.71 -7.40 -1.61
N HIS A 163 -6.03 -7.25 -1.75
CA HIS A 163 -6.92 -8.37 -2.12
C HIS A 163 -6.52 -8.93 -3.49
N ALA A 164 -6.57 -10.25 -3.65
CA ALA A 164 -6.03 -10.91 -4.84
C ALA A 164 -6.72 -10.51 -6.16
N SER A 165 -8.01 -10.23 -6.15
CA SER A 165 -8.80 -9.94 -7.36
C SER A 165 -9.52 -8.60 -7.34
N GLU A 166 -9.77 -8.02 -6.16
CA GLU A 166 -10.48 -6.75 -6.02
C GLU A 166 -9.50 -5.59 -5.85
N PRO A 167 -9.80 -4.38 -6.36
CA PRO A 167 -8.94 -3.21 -6.18
C PRO A 167 -9.07 -2.63 -4.77
N VAL A 168 -8.85 -3.46 -3.76
CA VAL A 168 -8.97 -3.14 -2.34
C VAL A 168 -7.72 -3.57 -1.60
N GLY A 169 -7.17 -2.70 -0.79
CA GLY A 169 -6.14 -3.04 0.17
C GLY A 169 -6.66 -2.92 1.60
N TRP A 170 -6.11 -3.73 2.48
CA TRP A 170 -6.48 -3.79 3.89
C TRP A 170 -5.30 -3.44 4.77
N PHE A 171 -5.57 -2.76 5.87
CA PHE A 171 -4.64 -2.62 6.97
C PHE A 171 -5.40 -2.79 8.29
N VAL A 172 -4.81 -3.52 9.20
CA VAL A 172 -5.39 -3.82 10.52
C VAL A 172 -4.32 -3.64 11.57
N PHE A 173 -4.58 -2.77 12.53
CA PHE A 173 -3.79 -2.69 13.75
C PHE A 173 -4.37 -3.61 14.82
N ASP A 174 -3.49 -4.33 15.49
CA ASP A 174 -3.78 -5.15 16.66
C ASP A 174 -2.95 -4.66 17.85
N GLN A 175 -3.55 -4.70 19.05
CA GLN A 175 -2.93 -4.25 20.30
C GLN A 175 -2.42 -2.79 20.24
N LEU A 176 -3.13 -1.92 19.53
CA LEU A 176 -2.83 -0.49 19.56
C LEU A 176 -3.31 0.09 20.89
N ASP A 177 -2.41 0.73 21.65
CA ASP A 177 -2.78 1.44 22.86
C ASP A 177 -3.55 2.72 22.50
N GLU A 178 -4.82 2.79 22.91
CA GLU A 178 -5.70 3.92 22.63
C GLU A 178 -5.21 5.25 23.25
N LYS A 179 -4.34 5.19 24.26
CA LYS A 179 -3.74 6.38 24.89
C LYS A 179 -2.59 6.95 24.06
N SER A 180 -1.96 6.11 23.26
CA SER A 180 -0.81 6.49 22.43
C SER A 180 -1.22 7.11 21.10
N TYR A 181 -2.49 6.98 20.68
CA TYR A 181 -2.99 7.48 19.39
C TYR A 181 -4.20 8.38 19.60
N SER A 182 -3.96 9.65 19.95
CA SER A 182 -4.98 10.60 20.42
C SER A 182 -5.98 11.09 19.35
N GLY A 183 -5.87 10.66 18.12
CA GLY A 183 -6.65 11.15 16.99
C GLY A 183 -7.71 10.19 16.42
N TYR A 184 -7.82 8.95 16.89
CA TYR A 184 -8.68 7.95 16.27
C TYR A 184 -9.56 7.21 17.29
N HIS A 185 -10.86 7.15 17.00
CA HIS A 185 -11.78 6.26 17.73
C HIS A 185 -11.47 4.78 17.39
N ARG A 186 -11.64 3.86 18.33
CA ARG A 186 -11.42 2.40 18.20
C ARG A 186 -12.07 1.77 16.95
N SER A 187 -13.17 2.34 16.48
CA SER A 187 -13.86 1.95 15.25
C SER A 187 -13.10 2.33 13.97
N ASP A 188 -12.10 3.23 14.07
CA ASP A 188 -11.43 3.83 12.92
C ASP A 188 -10.13 3.13 12.51
N ILE A 189 -9.65 2.21 13.32
CA ILE A 189 -8.33 1.56 13.16
C ILE A 189 -8.37 0.37 12.19
N ARG A 190 -9.58 -0.07 11.81
CA ARG A 190 -9.80 -1.15 10.84
C ARG A 190 -10.33 -0.56 9.57
N ARG A 191 -9.45 -0.18 8.64
CA ARG A 191 -9.85 0.42 7.38
C ARG A 191 -9.22 -0.27 6.18
N TYR A 192 -9.94 -0.19 5.09
CA TYR A 192 -9.50 -0.61 3.77
C TYR A 192 -9.25 0.64 2.92
N PHE A 193 -8.34 0.55 1.98
CA PHE A 193 -8.22 1.52 0.90
C PHE A 193 -8.75 0.89 -0.40
N VAL A 194 -9.49 1.69 -1.14
CA VAL A 194 -10.07 1.31 -2.44
C VAL A 194 -9.30 2.06 -3.51
N GLY A 195 -8.88 1.35 -4.55
CA GLY A 195 -8.19 1.91 -5.71
C GLY A 195 -9.15 2.62 -6.68
#